data_c2fbe03798f054d2db33fb7c3eb1dcd9
#
_entry.id   c2fbe03798f054d2db33fb7c3eb1dcd9
#
_cell.length_a   1.000
_cell.length_b   1.000
_cell.length_c   1.000
_cell.angle_alpha   90.00
_cell.angle_beta   90.00
_cell.angle_gamma   90.00
#
_symmetry.space_group_name_H-M   'P 1'
#
loop_
_entity.id
_entity.type
_entity.pdbx_description
1 polymer ?
#
loop_
_entity_poly.entity_id
_entity_poly.type
_entity_poly.pdbx_seq_one_letter_code
_entity_poly.pdbx_strand_id
1 'polypeptide(L)'
;MSIGKMLSPAAIGVAVAGLLAITPVRAQESIKIGLILPMTGGQASTGKQIDNAIKLYMQQNGDTVAGKKIEVILKDDGALPDNTKRLAQELIVNDKVSFIAGFGVTPAALAAAPLATQGKIPEIVMAAGTSIITERSPYIVRTSFTLAQSSTIIGEWAVKNGIKKVATLTSDYAPGNDALASFKEHFTAGGGEIVEEVKVPLANPDFAPFLQRMKDAKPDAMFVFVPAGQGGNFMKQYAERGLDKSGIKVIGPGDVMDDDLLNGMGDAALGAVTAHIYSAAHPSQINKDFVAAYKKAYGSRPGFMAVSGYDGIHLIYEALKKTGGKTDGDALIEAMKGMKWESPRGPISIDPETRDIVQNVYIRKVEKVDGELYNVEFQTFEAVKDSGKTKK
;
A
#
# COMPACT_ATOMS: atom_id res chain seq x y z
N MET A 1 -33.54 48.47 91.27
CA MET A 1 -34.70 47.81 90.58
C MET A 1 -34.84 48.44 89.24
N SER A 2 -34.40 47.80 88.17
CA SER A 2 -34.87 48.02 86.80
C SER A 2 -34.13 47.07 85.85
N ILE A 3 -34.89 46.35 85.17
CA ILE A 3 -34.49 45.23 84.31
C ILE A 3 -34.22 45.78 82.91
N GLY A 4 -33.00 45.71 82.40
CA GLY A 4 -32.65 46.07 81.05
C GLY A 4 -32.61 44.85 80.18
N LYS A 5 -33.50 44.77 79.15
CA LYS A 5 -33.49 43.76 78.11
C LYS A 5 -32.47 44.12 77.03
N MET A 6 -31.47 43.27 76.80
CA MET A 6 -30.59 43.29 75.63
C MET A 6 -31.24 42.55 74.48
N LEU A 7 -31.40 43.24 73.36
CA LEU A 7 -31.77 42.70 72.07
C LEU A 7 -30.53 42.29 71.30
N SER A 8 -30.49 40.98 70.84
CA SER A 8 -29.45 40.44 70.02
C SER A 8 -29.80 40.70 68.53
N PRO A 9 -28.85 41.10 67.67
CA PRO A 9 -29.10 41.17 66.23
C PRO A 9 -28.92 39.82 65.53
N ALA A 10 -29.95 39.44 64.79
CA ALA A 10 -29.93 38.28 63.95
C ALA A 10 -29.00 38.44 62.70
N ALA A 11 -28.04 37.60 62.57
CA ALA A 11 -27.18 37.54 61.41
C ALA A 11 -27.94 36.86 60.26
N ILE A 12 -28.20 37.59 59.17
CA ILE A 12 -28.74 37.05 57.88
C ILE A 12 -27.58 36.48 57.09
N GLY A 13 -27.50 35.16 57.08
CA GLY A 13 -26.56 34.45 56.24
C GLY A 13 -27.09 34.35 54.77
N VAL A 14 -26.44 35.05 53.83
CA VAL A 14 -26.72 34.94 52.40
C VAL A 14 -25.99 33.69 51.90
N ALA A 15 -26.75 32.63 51.60
CA ALA A 15 -26.25 31.44 50.93
C ALA A 15 -26.14 31.75 49.43
N VAL A 16 -24.91 31.95 48.94
CA VAL A 16 -24.61 32.02 47.50
C VAL A 16 -24.57 30.59 46.99
N ALA A 17 -25.66 30.11 46.37
CA ALA A 17 -25.69 28.86 45.62
C ALA A 17 -24.95 29.06 44.31
N GLY A 18 -23.69 28.63 44.25
CA GLY A 18 -22.92 28.54 43.00
C GLY A 18 -23.54 27.51 42.07
N LEU A 19 -24.25 27.93 41.04
CA LEU A 19 -24.60 27.07 39.91
C LEU A 19 -23.32 26.68 39.16
N LEU A 20 -22.79 25.49 39.44
CA LEU A 20 -21.83 24.80 38.58
C LEU A 20 -22.56 24.47 37.29
N ALA A 21 -22.37 25.29 36.24
CA ALA A 21 -22.78 24.98 34.91
C ALA A 21 -22.04 23.71 34.44
N ILE A 22 -22.68 22.56 34.58
CA ILE A 22 -22.24 21.29 33.96
C ILE A 22 -22.44 21.49 32.44
N THR A 23 -21.41 22.01 31.78
CA THR A 23 -21.35 21.93 30.30
C THR A 23 -21.38 20.46 29.93
N PRO A 24 -22.35 20.01 29.14
CA PRO A 24 -22.34 18.64 28.68
C PRO A 24 -21.03 18.44 27.89
N VAL A 25 -20.18 17.53 28.33
CA VAL A 25 -19.05 17.04 27.55
C VAL A 25 -19.69 16.42 26.32
N ARG A 26 -19.74 17.18 25.23
CA ARG A 26 -20.20 16.67 23.95
C ARG A 26 -19.21 15.58 23.58
N ALA A 27 -19.66 14.33 23.53
CA ALA A 27 -18.83 13.24 23.07
C ALA A 27 -18.23 13.69 21.72
N GLN A 28 -16.90 13.75 21.66
CA GLN A 28 -16.21 14.17 20.44
C GLN A 28 -16.60 13.19 19.34
N GLU A 29 -17.28 13.66 18.30
CA GLU A 29 -17.66 12.81 17.16
C GLU A 29 -16.39 12.19 16.57
N SER A 30 -16.33 10.87 16.53
CA SER A 30 -15.23 10.13 15.91
C SER A 30 -15.55 9.81 14.45
N ILE A 31 -14.53 9.92 13.60
CA ILE A 31 -14.58 9.41 12.22
C ILE A 31 -13.90 8.06 12.24
N LYS A 32 -14.65 7.02 11.85
CA LYS A 32 -14.15 5.65 11.84
C LYS A 32 -13.65 5.25 10.45
N ILE A 33 -12.49 4.62 10.41
CA ILE A 33 -11.87 4.02 9.24
C ILE A 33 -11.83 2.51 9.46
N GLY A 34 -12.51 1.74 8.62
CA GLY A 34 -12.41 0.28 8.61
C GLY A 34 -11.19 -0.15 7.80
N LEU A 35 -10.18 -0.71 8.46
CA LEU A 35 -8.95 -1.18 7.82
C LEU A 35 -8.99 -2.70 7.69
N ILE A 36 -9.06 -3.21 6.46
CA ILE A 36 -9.13 -4.65 6.16
C ILE A 36 -7.83 -5.07 5.52
N LEU A 37 -7.06 -5.90 6.22
CA LEU A 37 -5.73 -6.32 5.82
C LEU A 37 -5.49 -7.81 6.09
N PRO A 38 -4.63 -8.47 5.32
CA PRO A 38 -4.17 -9.82 5.64
C PRO A 38 -3.11 -9.75 6.75
N MET A 39 -3.55 -9.92 8.00
CA MET A 39 -2.65 -9.91 9.16
C MET A 39 -2.10 -11.30 9.48
N THR A 40 -2.69 -12.35 8.89
CA THR A 40 -2.29 -13.75 9.00
C THR A 40 -2.06 -14.38 7.62
N GLY A 41 -1.41 -15.56 7.59
CA GLY A 41 -1.13 -16.31 6.36
C GLY A 41 0.03 -15.76 5.55
N GLY A 42 0.10 -16.16 4.28
CA GLY A 42 1.23 -15.87 3.37
C GLY A 42 1.40 -14.40 2.99
N GLN A 43 0.37 -13.57 3.23
CA GLN A 43 0.38 -12.12 2.93
C GLN A 43 0.50 -11.26 4.20
N ALA A 44 0.83 -11.85 5.35
CA ALA A 44 0.89 -11.14 6.63
C ALA A 44 1.90 -9.99 6.66
N SER A 45 3.00 -10.07 5.89
CA SER A 45 3.97 -8.97 5.77
C SER A 45 3.31 -7.72 5.17
N THR A 46 2.54 -7.87 4.09
CA THR A 46 1.77 -6.78 3.47
C THR A 46 0.87 -6.06 4.48
N GLY A 47 0.07 -6.82 5.23
CA GLY A 47 -0.83 -6.26 6.23
C GLY A 47 -0.10 -5.51 7.33
N LYS A 48 0.95 -6.12 7.88
CA LYS A 48 1.76 -5.51 8.95
C LYS A 48 2.46 -4.23 8.52
N GLN A 49 3.02 -4.18 7.32
CA GLN A 49 3.69 -2.98 6.80
C GLN A 49 2.71 -1.81 6.69
N ILE A 50 1.51 -2.05 6.15
CA ILE A 50 0.47 -1.01 5.99
C ILE A 50 -0.02 -0.53 7.36
N ASP A 51 -0.38 -1.43 8.27
CA ASP A 51 -0.85 -1.10 9.62
C ASP A 51 0.19 -0.30 10.41
N ASN A 52 1.45 -0.73 10.37
CA ASN A 52 2.56 -0.03 11.00
C ASN A 52 2.73 1.39 10.45
N ALA A 53 2.65 1.56 9.14
CA ALA A 53 2.81 2.87 8.49
C ALA A 53 1.65 3.82 8.79
N ILE A 54 0.41 3.31 8.86
CA ILE A 54 -0.76 4.08 9.29
C ILE A 54 -0.57 4.55 10.74
N LYS A 55 -0.16 3.66 11.64
CA LYS A 55 0.12 4.01 13.04
C LYS A 55 1.24 5.04 13.17
N LEU A 56 2.31 4.89 12.38
CA LEU A 56 3.41 5.86 12.35
C LEU A 56 2.92 7.24 11.89
N TYR A 57 2.14 7.29 10.82
CA TYR A 57 1.57 8.54 10.31
C TYR A 57 0.69 9.23 11.37
N MET A 58 -0.20 8.48 12.02
CA MET A 58 -1.07 9.00 13.08
C MET A 58 -0.27 9.48 14.30
N GLN A 59 0.81 8.80 14.66
CA GLN A 59 1.72 9.23 15.72
C GLN A 59 2.41 10.55 15.38
N GLN A 60 2.77 10.78 14.13
CA GLN A 60 3.45 11.98 13.66
C GLN A 60 2.51 13.17 13.46
N ASN A 61 1.27 12.91 13.04
CA ASN A 61 0.31 13.93 12.61
C ASN A 61 -0.90 14.10 13.57
N GLY A 62 -0.95 13.31 14.64
CA GLY A 62 -2.07 13.27 15.58
C GLY A 62 -3.24 12.41 15.11
N ASP A 63 -4.17 12.18 16.01
CA ASP A 63 -5.40 11.39 15.79
C ASP A 63 -6.65 12.24 15.62
N THR A 64 -6.49 13.55 15.39
CA THR A 64 -7.60 14.50 15.28
C THR A 64 -7.48 15.31 13.99
N VAL A 65 -8.52 15.26 13.14
CA VAL A 65 -8.59 15.96 11.86
C VAL A 65 -9.88 16.76 11.79
N ALA A 66 -9.79 18.04 11.40
CA ALA A 66 -10.95 18.97 11.34
C ALA A 66 -11.80 18.94 12.63
N GLY A 67 -11.14 18.83 13.80
CA GLY A 67 -11.79 18.81 15.11
C GLY A 67 -12.45 17.48 15.49
N LYS A 68 -12.34 16.43 14.67
CA LYS A 68 -12.91 15.11 14.93
C LYS A 68 -11.81 14.07 15.16
N LYS A 69 -12.04 13.17 16.12
CA LYS A 69 -11.11 12.08 16.40
C LYS A 69 -11.17 11.02 15.31
N ILE A 70 -10.01 10.54 14.87
CA ILE A 70 -9.89 9.42 13.92
C ILE A 70 -9.75 8.12 14.70
N GLU A 71 -10.58 7.15 14.38
CA GLU A 71 -10.55 5.80 14.93
C GLU A 71 -10.35 4.79 13.80
N VAL A 72 -9.29 3.98 13.90
CA VAL A 72 -9.01 2.91 12.92
C VAL A 72 -9.43 1.57 13.51
N ILE A 73 -10.34 0.89 12.83
CA ILE A 73 -10.82 -0.46 13.18
C ILE A 73 -10.17 -1.46 12.26
N LEU A 74 -9.14 -2.15 12.76
CA LEU A 74 -8.41 -3.17 12.01
C LEU A 74 -9.15 -4.51 12.04
N LYS A 75 -9.30 -5.14 10.87
CA LYS A 75 -9.85 -6.49 10.67
C LYS A 75 -8.89 -7.32 9.84
N ASP A 76 -8.68 -8.57 10.25
CA ASP A 76 -7.87 -9.55 9.50
C ASP A 76 -8.77 -10.35 8.56
N ASP A 77 -8.53 -10.25 7.25
CA ASP A 77 -9.24 -11.03 6.24
C ASP A 77 -8.50 -12.30 5.80
N GLY A 78 -7.22 -12.47 6.22
CA GLY A 78 -6.37 -13.57 5.83
C GLY A 78 -6.14 -13.67 4.31
N ALA A 79 -6.33 -12.57 3.56
CA ALA A 79 -6.34 -12.51 2.10
C ALA A 79 -7.46 -13.35 1.44
N LEU A 80 -8.56 -13.61 2.14
CA LEU A 80 -9.71 -14.38 1.66
C LEU A 80 -10.86 -13.44 1.26
N PRO A 81 -11.26 -13.42 -0.02
CA PRO A 81 -12.28 -12.47 -0.54
C PRO A 81 -13.62 -12.54 0.17
N ASP A 82 -14.07 -13.74 0.57
CA ASP A 82 -15.33 -13.93 1.29
C ASP A 82 -15.26 -13.33 2.69
N ASN A 83 -14.12 -13.45 3.38
CA ASN A 83 -13.89 -12.78 4.65
C ASN A 83 -13.88 -11.27 4.47
N THR A 84 -13.17 -10.76 3.46
CA THR A 84 -13.12 -9.32 3.14
C THR A 84 -14.52 -8.77 2.95
N LYS A 85 -15.36 -9.44 2.14
CA LYS A 85 -16.75 -9.03 1.89
C LYS A 85 -17.57 -8.96 3.18
N ARG A 86 -17.50 -10.01 4.00
CA ARG A 86 -18.21 -10.07 5.28
C ARG A 86 -17.75 -8.98 6.24
N LEU A 87 -16.43 -8.76 6.36
CA LEU A 87 -15.85 -7.73 7.23
C LEU A 87 -16.17 -6.32 6.75
N ALA A 88 -16.14 -6.07 5.44
CA ALA A 88 -16.53 -4.79 4.87
C ALA A 88 -18.02 -4.48 5.17
N GLN A 89 -18.91 -5.46 5.04
CA GLN A 89 -20.31 -5.31 5.39
C GLN A 89 -20.51 -5.00 6.88
N GLU A 90 -19.80 -5.71 7.77
CA GLU A 90 -19.83 -5.48 9.22
C GLU A 90 -19.39 -4.03 9.55
N LEU A 91 -18.25 -3.60 9.02
CA LEU A 91 -17.71 -2.25 9.22
C LEU A 91 -18.66 -1.15 8.74
N ILE A 92 -19.28 -1.34 7.56
CA ILE A 92 -20.19 -0.35 6.99
C ILE A 92 -21.53 -0.29 7.76
N VAL A 93 -22.13 -1.45 8.04
CA VAL A 93 -23.49 -1.51 8.60
C VAL A 93 -23.50 -1.36 10.13
N ASN A 94 -22.61 -2.08 10.83
CA ASN A 94 -22.61 -2.14 12.28
C ASN A 94 -21.72 -1.04 12.89
N ASP A 95 -20.47 -0.92 12.41
CA ASP A 95 -19.51 0.05 12.94
C ASP A 95 -19.70 1.46 12.37
N LYS A 96 -20.42 1.58 11.25
CA LYS A 96 -20.74 2.84 10.55
C LYS A 96 -19.50 3.63 10.19
N VAL A 97 -18.53 2.94 9.59
CA VAL A 97 -17.27 3.57 9.14
C VAL A 97 -17.52 4.56 8.00
N SER A 98 -16.71 5.60 7.94
CA SER A 98 -16.75 6.60 6.86
C SER A 98 -15.85 6.25 5.69
N PHE A 99 -14.91 5.32 5.88
CA PHE A 99 -13.99 4.78 4.89
C PHE A 99 -13.79 3.30 5.11
N ILE A 100 -13.59 2.54 4.04
CA ILE A 100 -12.95 1.23 4.09
C ILE A 100 -11.61 1.35 3.37
N ALA A 101 -10.56 0.73 3.92
CA ALA A 101 -9.19 0.90 3.45
C ALA A 101 -8.37 -0.38 3.58
N GLY A 102 -7.23 -0.46 2.88
CA GLY A 102 -6.31 -1.58 2.96
C GLY A 102 -6.29 -2.43 1.69
N PHE A 103 -6.85 -3.64 1.76
CA PHE A 103 -7.01 -4.61 0.66
C PHE A 103 -5.69 -5.14 0.10
N GLY A 104 -5.13 -6.14 0.80
CA GLY A 104 -3.82 -6.72 0.50
C GLY A 104 -3.71 -7.42 -0.85
N VAL A 105 -4.81 -7.92 -1.40
CA VAL A 105 -4.86 -8.64 -2.68
C VAL A 105 -6.05 -8.19 -3.53
N THR A 106 -5.92 -8.28 -4.85
CA THR A 106 -6.97 -7.87 -5.80
C THR A 106 -8.33 -8.51 -5.57
N PRO A 107 -8.44 -9.83 -5.34
CA PRO A 107 -9.74 -10.43 -5.06
C PRO A 107 -10.45 -9.85 -3.83
N ALA A 108 -9.70 -9.41 -2.82
CA ALA A 108 -10.24 -8.75 -1.64
C ALA A 108 -10.84 -7.37 -1.98
N ALA A 109 -10.10 -6.50 -2.68
CA ALA A 109 -10.60 -5.20 -3.13
C ALA A 109 -11.86 -5.35 -4.00
N LEU A 110 -11.84 -6.28 -4.95
CA LEU A 110 -13.00 -6.53 -5.83
C LEU A 110 -14.23 -7.04 -5.06
N ALA A 111 -14.04 -7.80 -3.98
CA ALA A 111 -15.13 -8.29 -3.14
C ALA A 111 -15.82 -7.17 -2.34
N ALA A 112 -15.07 -6.12 -1.96
CA ALA A 112 -15.59 -4.95 -1.24
C ALA A 112 -16.23 -3.90 -2.16
N ALA A 113 -15.81 -3.80 -3.42
CA ALA A 113 -16.24 -2.77 -4.38
C ALA A 113 -17.78 -2.58 -4.52
N PRO A 114 -18.64 -3.64 -4.57
CA PRO A 114 -20.08 -3.46 -4.59
C PRO A 114 -20.64 -2.80 -3.31
N LEU A 115 -20.04 -3.12 -2.15
CA LEU A 115 -20.46 -2.54 -0.86
C LEU A 115 -20.04 -1.06 -0.76
N ALA A 116 -18.86 -0.71 -1.25
CA ALA A 116 -18.41 0.68 -1.39
C ALA A 116 -19.38 1.49 -2.25
N THR A 117 -19.81 0.93 -3.39
CA THR A 117 -20.80 1.55 -4.29
C THR A 117 -22.16 1.72 -3.62
N GLN A 118 -22.69 0.67 -3.01
CA GLN A 118 -24.00 0.67 -2.38
C GLN A 118 -24.06 1.62 -1.18
N GLY A 119 -23.01 1.63 -0.37
CA GLY A 119 -22.91 2.48 0.82
C GLY A 119 -22.45 3.90 0.53
N LYS A 120 -22.02 4.20 -0.70
CA LYS A 120 -21.32 5.45 -1.06
C LYS A 120 -20.13 5.72 -0.11
N ILE A 121 -19.38 4.69 0.21
CA ILE A 121 -18.24 4.74 1.14
C ILE A 121 -16.93 4.69 0.34
N PRO A 122 -16.02 5.67 0.50
CA PRO A 122 -14.71 5.60 -0.12
C PRO A 122 -13.94 4.32 0.27
N GLU A 123 -13.48 3.60 -0.74
CA GLU A 123 -12.61 2.44 -0.65
C GLU A 123 -11.18 2.84 -1.05
N ILE A 124 -10.26 2.87 -0.09
CA ILE A 124 -8.88 3.30 -0.31
C ILE A 124 -8.00 2.06 -0.45
N VAL A 125 -7.56 1.79 -1.68
CA VAL A 125 -6.74 0.61 -2.00
C VAL A 125 -5.27 0.92 -1.79
N MET A 126 -4.68 0.28 -0.75
CA MET A 126 -3.31 0.53 -0.29
C MET A 126 -2.30 -0.55 -0.71
N ALA A 127 -2.76 -1.65 -1.34
CA ALA A 127 -1.88 -2.74 -1.77
C ALA A 127 -2.25 -3.31 -3.14
N ALA A 128 -3.50 -3.77 -3.33
CA ALA A 128 -3.92 -4.49 -4.53
C ALA A 128 -3.59 -3.74 -5.84
N GLY A 129 -2.88 -4.43 -6.78
CA GLY A 129 -2.20 -3.80 -7.93
C GLY A 129 -2.78 -4.08 -9.31
N THR A 130 -4.00 -4.64 -9.43
CA THR A 130 -4.62 -4.88 -10.75
C THR A 130 -5.32 -3.63 -11.29
N SER A 131 -5.13 -3.31 -12.56
CA SER A 131 -5.61 -2.08 -13.20
C SER A 131 -7.13 -1.89 -13.11
N ILE A 132 -7.91 -2.97 -13.22
CA ILE A 132 -9.37 -2.92 -13.27
C ILE A 132 -10.05 -2.44 -11.97
N ILE A 133 -9.35 -2.44 -10.84
CA ILE A 133 -9.96 -2.22 -9.51
C ILE A 133 -10.73 -0.90 -9.45
N THR A 134 -10.12 0.23 -9.83
CA THR A 134 -10.78 1.54 -9.73
C THR A 134 -11.94 1.73 -10.72
N GLU A 135 -12.08 0.83 -11.70
CA GLU A 135 -13.21 0.80 -12.64
C GLU A 135 -14.45 0.11 -12.06
N ARG A 136 -14.29 -0.65 -10.97
CA ARG A 136 -15.37 -1.46 -10.37
C ARG A 136 -16.29 -0.69 -9.44
N SER A 137 -15.87 0.50 -9.00
CA SER A 137 -16.71 1.41 -8.22
C SER A 137 -16.26 2.85 -8.41
N PRO A 138 -17.18 3.82 -8.51
CA PRO A 138 -16.84 5.24 -8.51
C PRO A 138 -16.27 5.71 -7.15
N TYR A 139 -16.39 4.89 -6.10
CA TYR A 139 -15.92 5.19 -4.75
C TYR A 139 -14.54 4.59 -4.45
N ILE A 140 -13.89 3.94 -5.41
CA ILE A 140 -12.51 3.42 -5.21
C ILE A 140 -11.48 4.47 -5.60
N VAL A 141 -10.50 4.67 -4.69
CA VAL A 141 -9.29 5.47 -4.92
C VAL A 141 -8.08 4.61 -4.55
N ARG A 142 -7.02 4.63 -5.36
CA ARG A 142 -5.81 3.85 -5.10
C ARG A 142 -4.66 4.76 -4.69
N THR A 143 -3.94 4.37 -3.63
CA THR A 143 -2.67 4.95 -3.20
C THR A 143 -1.49 3.99 -3.32
N SER A 144 -1.72 2.76 -3.80
CA SER A 144 -0.66 1.76 -3.99
C SER A 144 0.07 1.94 -5.34
N PHE A 145 -0.16 1.05 -6.27
CA PHE A 145 0.49 0.99 -7.58
C PHE A 145 -0.33 0.11 -8.51
N THR A 146 0.07 0.01 -9.78
CA THR A 146 -0.42 -1.03 -10.68
C THR A 146 0.72 -1.86 -11.25
N LEU A 147 0.46 -3.14 -11.48
CA LEU A 147 1.45 -4.03 -12.11
C LEU A 147 1.75 -3.56 -13.54
N ALA A 148 0.78 -2.96 -14.21
CA ALA A 148 0.97 -2.41 -15.56
C ALA A 148 2.01 -1.28 -15.57
N GLN A 149 2.00 -0.36 -14.58
CA GLN A 149 3.02 0.71 -14.48
C GLN A 149 4.44 0.14 -14.49
N SER A 150 4.72 -0.80 -13.58
CA SER A 150 6.07 -1.37 -13.42
C SER A 150 6.44 -2.33 -14.55
N SER A 151 5.50 -3.18 -14.99
CA SER A 151 5.79 -4.22 -15.99
C SER A 151 6.01 -3.66 -17.39
N THR A 152 5.28 -2.62 -17.77
CA THR A 152 5.52 -1.86 -19.01
C THR A 152 6.95 -1.31 -19.02
N ILE A 153 7.34 -0.62 -17.97
CA ILE A 153 8.63 0.06 -17.88
C ILE A 153 9.79 -0.95 -17.88
N ILE A 154 9.70 -2.05 -17.13
CA ILE A 154 10.77 -3.05 -17.14
C ILE A 154 10.86 -3.79 -18.48
N GLY A 155 9.74 -3.98 -19.18
CA GLY A 155 9.70 -4.54 -20.52
C GLY A 155 10.46 -3.69 -21.53
N GLU A 156 10.17 -2.38 -21.57
CA GLU A 156 10.87 -1.44 -22.42
C GLU A 156 12.35 -1.30 -22.05
N TRP A 157 12.66 -1.25 -20.75
CA TRP A 157 14.02 -1.19 -20.24
C TRP A 157 14.83 -2.43 -20.67
N ALA A 158 14.25 -3.61 -20.57
CA ALA A 158 14.91 -4.87 -20.93
C ALA A 158 15.37 -4.86 -22.40
N VAL A 159 14.50 -4.47 -23.30
CA VAL A 159 14.84 -4.34 -24.75
C VAL A 159 15.95 -3.33 -24.96
N LYS A 160 15.82 -2.14 -24.41
CA LYS A 160 16.83 -1.05 -24.53
C LYS A 160 18.20 -1.44 -23.99
N ASN A 161 18.25 -2.40 -23.06
CA ASN A 161 19.48 -2.90 -22.45
C ASN A 161 19.95 -4.25 -23.03
N GLY A 162 19.48 -4.62 -24.23
CA GLY A 162 19.99 -5.74 -25.01
C GLY A 162 19.54 -7.11 -24.55
N ILE A 163 18.53 -7.22 -23.67
CA ILE A 163 17.88 -8.48 -23.31
C ILE A 163 17.00 -8.89 -24.48
N LYS A 164 17.24 -10.06 -25.06
CA LYS A 164 16.54 -10.54 -26.24
C LYS A 164 15.58 -11.68 -25.93
N LYS A 165 15.97 -12.59 -25.01
CA LYS A 165 15.21 -13.78 -24.65
C LYS A 165 14.86 -13.77 -23.18
N VAL A 166 13.57 -13.86 -22.86
CA VAL A 166 13.09 -13.86 -21.48
C VAL A 166 12.21 -15.09 -21.23
N ALA A 167 12.46 -15.78 -20.12
CA ALA A 167 11.51 -16.71 -19.54
C ALA A 167 10.69 -15.98 -18.48
N THR A 168 9.38 -16.22 -18.41
CA THR A 168 8.50 -15.54 -17.45
C THR A 168 7.98 -16.48 -16.39
N LEU A 169 7.95 -16.03 -15.12
CA LEU A 169 7.33 -16.71 -14.01
C LEU A 169 6.39 -15.73 -13.29
N THR A 170 5.11 -16.06 -13.26
CA THR A 170 4.12 -15.22 -12.55
C THR A 170 3.22 -16.07 -11.67
N SER A 171 2.80 -15.52 -10.52
CA SER A 171 1.77 -16.18 -9.72
C SER A 171 0.44 -16.17 -10.45
N ASP A 172 -0.28 -17.33 -10.41
CA ASP A 172 -1.51 -17.57 -11.19
C ASP A 172 -2.73 -16.92 -10.52
N TYR A 173 -2.84 -15.59 -10.68
CA TYR A 173 -4.00 -14.78 -10.26
C TYR A 173 -4.01 -13.45 -11.01
N ALA A 174 -5.03 -12.62 -10.81
CA ALA A 174 -5.23 -11.42 -11.63
C ALA A 174 -4.01 -10.47 -11.73
N PRO A 175 -3.32 -10.09 -10.63
CA PRO A 175 -2.08 -9.30 -10.73
C PRO A 175 -0.97 -9.96 -11.55
N GLY A 176 -0.79 -11.28 -11.42
CA GLY A 176 0.20 -12.02 -12.23
C GLY A 176 -0.11 -11.98 -13.73
N ASN A 177 -1.40 -12.04 -14.08
CA ASN A 177 -1.83 -11.91 -15.46
C ASN A 177 -1.62 -10.48 -15.98
N ASP A 178 -1.90 -9.44 -15.19
CA ASP A 178 -1.64 -8.05 -15.55
C ASP A 178 -0.15 -7.78 -15.74
N ALA A 179 0.70 -8.27 -14.81
CA ALA A 179 2.15 -8.13 -14.90
C ALA A 179 2.69 -8.79 -16.18
N LEU A 180 2.26 -10.02 -16.45
CA LEU A 180 2.69 -10.75 -17.64
C LEU A 180 2.23 -10.06 -18.94
N ALA A 181 0.95 -9.69 -19.02
CA ALA A 181 0.38 -9.06 -20.22
C ALA A 181 1.11 -7.76 -20.56
N SER A 182 1.27 -6.87 -19.57
CA SER A 182 1.94 -5.58 -19.76
C SER A 182 3.42 -5.74 -20.11
N PHE A 183 4.13 -6.67 -19.45
CA PHE A 183 5.52 -6.96 -19.80
C PHE A 183 5.64 -7.50 -21.22
N LYS A 184 4.87 -8.52 -21.56
CA LYS A 184 4.90 -9.20 -22.84
C LYS A 184 4.60 -8.25 -24.00
N GLU A 185 3.55 -7.42 -23.87
CA GLU A 185 3.19 -6.43 -24.87
C GLU A 185 4.36 -5.51 -25.22
N HIS A 186 4.98 -4.89 -24.24
CA HIS A 186 6.04 -3.91 -24.44
C HIS A 186 7.40 -4.54 -24.79
N PHE A 187 7.72 -5.70 -24.21
CA PHE A 187 8.94 -6.42 -24.50
C PHE A 187 8.95 -6.97 -25.94
N THR A 188 7.85 -7.60 -26.38
CA THR A 188 7.77 -8.17 -27.73
C THR A 188 7.61 -7.09 -28.81
N ALA A 189 6.88 -6.01 -28.53
CA ALA A 189 6.82 -4.86 -29.44
C ALA A 189 8.21 -4.23 -29.70
N GLY A 190 9.11 -4.31 -28.73
CA GLY A 190 10.51 -3.89 -28.86
C GLY A 190 11.43 -4.93 -29.51
N GLY A 191 10.92 -6.08 -29.95
CA GLY A 191 11.69 -7.14 -30.60
C GLY A 191 12.23 -8.22 -29.68
N GLY A 192 11.79 -8.26 -28.40
CA GLY A 192 12.11 -9.33 -27.47
C GLY A 192 11.32 -10.62 -27.72
N GLU A 193 11.87 -11.75 -27.32
CA GLU A 193 11.27 -13.08 -27.45
C GLU A 193 10.97 -13.67 -26.06
N ILE A 194 9.74 -14.14 -25.82
CA ILE A 194 9.39 -14.95 -24.66
C ILE A 194 9.66 -16.41 -25.00
N VAL A 195 10.68 -17.00 -24.38
CA VAL A 195 11.13 -18.38 -24.68
C VAL A 195 10.48 -19.43 -23.79
N GLU A 196 9.98 -19.05 -22.62
CA GLU A 196 9.23 -19.93 -21.72
C GLU A 196 8.26 -19.08 -20.88
N GLU A 197 7.05 -19.59 -20.66
CA GLU A 197 6.02 -18.92 -19.86
C GLU A 197 5.48 -19.90 -18.83
N VAL A 198 5.70 -19.63 -17.55
CA VAL A 198 5.23 -20.46 -16.45
C VAL A 198 4.40 -19.67 -15.45
N LYS A 199 3.36 -20.31 -14.93
CA LYS A 199 2.53 -19.83 -13.85
C LYS A 199 2.68 -20.72 -12.63
N VAL A 200 2.77 -20.11 -11.46
CA VAL A 200 2.92 -20.83 -10.18
C VAL A 200 1.69 -20.57 -9.30
N PRO A 201 1.30 -21.55 -8.46
CA PRO A 201 0.22 -21.35 -7.50
C PRO A 201 0.49 -20.14 -6.59
N LEU A 202 -0.57 -19.39 -6.25
CA LEU A 202 -0.47 -18.25 -5.32
C LEU A 202 -0.11 -18.69 -3.90
N ALA A 203 -0.67 -19.81 -3.44
CA ALA A 203 -0.47 -20.32 -2.10
C ALA A 203 0.69 -21.33 -2.04
N ASN A 204 1.65 -21.06 -1.14
CA ASN A 204 2.78 -21.96 -0.84
C ASN A 204 3.47 -22.56 -2.07
N PRO A 205 3.93 -21.73 -3.04
CA PRO A 205 4.52 -22.24 -4.26
C PRO A 205 5.83 -22.98 -3.99
N ASP A 206 5.99 -24.16 -4.59
CA ASP A 206 7.28 -24.78 -4.84
C ASP A 206 7.79 -24.27 -6.19
N PHE A 207 8.82 -23.44 -6.19
CA PHE A 207 9.38 -22.84 -7.40
C PHE A 207 10.33 -23.76 -8.15
N ALA A 208 10.84 -24.81 -7.50
CA ALA A 208 11.91 -25.64 -8.01
C ALA A 208 11.66 -26.23 -9.40
N PRO A 209 10.51 -26.87 -9.71
CA PRO A 209 10.24 -27.43 -11.05
C PRO A 209 10.11 -26.34 -12.12
N PHE A 210 9.55 -25.17 -11.75
CA PHE A 210 9.39 -24.06 -12.69
C PHE A 210 10.72 -23.39 -13.01
N LEU A 211 11.59 -23.19 -12.01
CA LEU A 211 12.94 -22.66 -12.18
C LEU A 211 13.79 -23.54 -13.10
N GLN A 212 13.64 -24.87 -13.00
CA GLN A 212 14.33 -25.78 -13.91
C GLN A 212 13.90 -25.58 -15.36
N ARG A 213 12.58 -25.51 -15.62
CA ARG A 213 12.04 -25.26 -16.97
C ARG A 213 12.57 -23.95 -17.55
N MET A 214 12.55 -22.87 -16.74
CA MET A 214 13.08 -21.58 -17.18
C MET A 214 14.56 -21.63 -17.50
N LYS A 215 15.37 -22.35 -16.71
CA LYS A 215 16.81 -22.54 -16.94
C LYS A 215 17.06 -23.30 -18.25
N ASP A 216 16.28 -24.34 -18.52
CA ASP A 216 16.44 -25.18 -19.71
C ASP A 216 16.10 -24.42 -21.01
N ALA A 217 15.25 -23.39 -20.93
CA ALA A 217 14.94 -22.49 -22.04
C ALA A 217 16.09 -21.54 -22.41
N LYS A 218 17.15 -21.46 -21.60
CA LYS A 218 18.37 -20.64 -21.81
C LYS A 218 18.06 -19.16 -22.12
N PRO A 219 17.28 -18.47 -21.27
CA PRO A 219 16.97 -17.05 -21.46
C PRO A 219 18.16 -16.16 -21.08
N ASP A 220 18.18 -14.93 -21.56
CA ASP A 220 19.08 -13.87 -21.06
C ASP A 220 18.65 -13.39 -19.65
N ALA A 221 17.33 -13.41 -19.40
CA ALA A 221 16.75 -13.00 -18.12
C ALA A 221 15.47 -13.76 -17.79
N MET A 222 15.15 -13.82 -16.52
CA MET A 222 13.87 -14.28 -15.97
C MET A 222 13.05 -13.08 -15.52
N PHE A 223 11.89 -12.86 -16.15
CA PHE A 223 10.88 -11.95 -15.63
C PHE A 223 10.08 -12.64 -14.54
N VAL A 224 10.11 -12.08 -13.33
CA VAL A 224 9.50 -12.71 -12.17
C VAL A 224 8.51 -11.77 -11.50
N PHE A 225 7.26 -12.21 -11.36
CA PHE A 225 6.28 -11.62 -10.48
C PHE A 225 5.75 -12.66 -9.49
N VAL A 226 6.08 -12.46 -8.23
CA VAL A 226 5.45 -13.09 -7.06
C VAL A 226 5.03 -12.00 -6.09
N PRO A 227 3.92 -12.15 -5.34
CA PRO A 227 3.48 -11.09 -4.44
C PRO A 227 4.50 -10.81 -3.34
N ALA A 228 4.45 -9.61 -2.80
CA ALA A 228 5.24 -9.23 -1.62
C ALA A 228 5.15 -10.29 -0.52
N GLY A 229 6.27 -10.56 0.14
CA GLY A 229 6.39 -11.63 1.12
C GLY A 229 6.86 -12.99 0.57
N GLN A 230 6.74 -13.25 -0.73
CA GLN A 230 7.19 -14.51 -1.34
C GLN A 230 8.60 -14.47 -1.95
N GLY A 231 9.17 -13.28 -2.14
CA GLY A 231 10.48 -13.09 -2.77
C GLY A 231 11.61 -13.85 -2.08
N GLY A 232 11.61 -13.93 -0.74
CA GLY A 232 12.61 -14.67 0.02
C GLY A 232 12.61 -16.17 -0.30
N ASN A 233 11.43 -16.80 -0.39
CA ASN A 233 11.32 -18.21 -0.76
C ASN A 233 11.74 -18.44 -2.22
N PHE A 234 11.36 -17.54 -3.12
CA PHE A 234 11.80 -17.59 -4.53
C PHE A 234 13.32 -17.53 -4.63
N MET A 235 13.97 -16.53 -4.01
CA MET A 235 15.42 -16.34 -4.09
C MET A 235 16.20 -17.47 -3.43
N LYS A 236 15.70 -18.05 -2.35
CA LYS A 236 16.28 -19.24 -1.74
C LYS A 236 16.34 -20.40 -2.74
N GLN A 237 15.22 -20.75 -3.38
CA GLN A 237 15.15 -21.85 -4.34
C GLN A 237 15.93 -21.53 -5.63
N TYR A 238 15.98 -20.26 -6.04
CA TYR A 238 16.81 -19.78 -7.15
C TYR A 238 18.31 -20.04 -6.89
N ALA A 239 18.82 -19.72 -5.70
CA ALA A 239 20.19 -19.98 -5.30
C ALA A 239 20.50 -21.48 -5.14
N GLU A 240 19.61 -22.25 -4.51
CA GLU A 240 19.75 -23.71 -4.34
C GLU A 240 19.89 -24.45 -5.70
N ARG A 241 19.35 -23.86 -6.78
CA ARG A 241 19.50 -24.37 -8.15
C ARG A 241 20.69 -23.83 -8.92
N GLY A 242 21.53 -23.02 -8.25
CA GLY A 242 22.73 -22.42 -8.85
C GLY A 242 22.42 -21.43 -9.97
N LEU A 243 21.21 -20.83 -9.95
CA LEU A 243 20.80 -19.86 -10.96
C LEU A 243 21.48 -18.50 -10.74
N ASP A 244 21.82 -18.17 -9.50
CA ASP A 244 22.66 -17.02 -9.11
C ASP A 244 24.02 -16.99 -9.80
N LYS A 245 24.53 -18.15 -10.23
CA LYS A 245 25.82 -18.32 -10.93
C LYS A 245 25.66 -18.62 -12.42
N SER A 246 24.44 -18.67 -12.94
CA SER A 246 24.16 -19.04 -14.32
C SER A 246 24.35 -17.92 -15.34
N GLY A 247 24.47 -16.68 -14.90
CA GLY A 247 24.47 -15.50 -15.77
C GLY A 247 23.08 -15.04 -16.20
N ILE A 248 22.01 -15.80 -15.88
CA ILE A 248 20.63 -15.42 -16.17
C ILE A 248 20.21 -14.32 -15.17
N LYS A 249 19.78 -13.18 -15.68
CA LYS A 249 19.40 -12.03 -14.84
C LYS A 249 17.98 -12.20 -14.28
N VAL A 250 17.72 -11.74 -13.07
CA VAL A 250 16.35 -11.58 -12.55
C VAL A 250 15.89 -10.17 -12.86
N ILE A 251 14.77 -10.04 -13.55
CA ILE A 251 14.08 -8.78 -13.82
C ILE A 251 12.60 -8.90 -13.44
N GLY A 252 11.91 -7.79 -13.23
CA GLY A 252 10.46 -7.81 -12.98
C GLY A 252 9.93 -6.55 -12.33
N PRO A 253 8.63 -6.52 -11.97
CA PRO A 253 8.13 -5.56 -11.01
C PRO A 253 8.76 -5.84 -9.64
N GLY A 254 8.85 -4.82 -8.80
CA GLY A 254 9.70 -4.87 -7.62
C GLY A 254 9.23 -5.72 -6.45
N ASP A 255 8.06 -6.33 -6.55
CA ASP A 255 7.45 -7.15 -5.49
C ASP A 255 8.35 -8.30 -5.03
N VAL A 256 9.06 -8.93 -5.97
CA VAL A 256 9.98 -10.04 -5.67
C VAL A 256 11.20 -9.61 -4.86
N MET A 257 11.60 -8.33 -4.94
CA MET A 257 12.76 -7.74 -4.25
C MET A 257 12.31 -6.67 -3.24
N ASP A 258 11.27 -6.95 -2.45
CA ASP A 258 10.76 -6.00 -1.45
C ASP A 258 11.81 -5.70 -0.37
N ASP A 259 11.94 -4.41 -0.03
CA ASP A 259 12.99 -3.89 0.83
C ASP A 259 12.97 -4.47 2.26
N ASP A 260 11.80 -4.86 2.78
CA ASP A 260 11.69 -5.44 4.12
C ASP A 260 12.31 -6.84 4.24
N LEU A 261 12.36 -7.60 3.14
CA LEU A 261 12.88 -8.97 3.08
C LEU A 261 14.25 -9.07 2.39
N LEU A 262 14.69 -8.02 1.73
CA LEU A 262 15.82 -8.05 0.81
C LEU A 262 17.12 -8.57 1.45
N ASN A 263 17.45 -8.13 2.66
CA ASN A 263 18.64 -8.60 3.37
C ASN A 263 18.62 -10.11 3.66
N GLY A 264 17.43 -10.69 3.88
CA GLY A 264 17.25 -12.13 4.08
C GLY A 264 17.45 -12.97 2.82
N MET A 265 17.45 -12.36 1.63
CA MET A 265 17.67 -13.06 0.36
C MET A 265 19.17 -13.34 0.09
N GLY A 266 20.07 -12.63 0.78
CA GLY A 266 21.50 -12.79 0.65
C GLY A 266 22.03 -12.36 -0.73
N ASP A 267 23.31 -12.71 -0.98
CA ASP A 267 24.02 -12.26 -2.18
C ASP A 267 23.43 -12.82 -3.49
N ALA A 268 22.55 -13.82 -3.44
CA ALA A 268 21.83 -14.31 -4.61
C ALA A 268 20.93 -13.27 -5.26
N ALA A 269 20.49 -12.25 -4.51
CA ALA A 269 19.67 -11.16 -5.03
C ALA A 269 20.51 -10.07 -5.74
N LEU A 270 21.84 -10.05 -5.58
CA LEU A 270 22.70 -9.02 -6.17
C LEU A 270 22.57 -8.97 -7.70
N GLY A 271 22.44 -7.76 -8.20
CA GLY A 271 22.31 -7.50 -9.63
C GLY A 271 20.92 -7.72 -10.22
N ALA A 272 19.94 -8.17 -9.44
CA ALA A 272 18.53 -8.19 -9.87
C ALA A 272 18.07 -6.77 -10.20
N VAL A 273 17.38 -6.59 -11.34
CA VAL A 273 16.90 -5.29 -11.81
C VAL A 273 15.38 -5.28 -11.82
N THR A 274 14.78 -4.32 -11.14
CA THR A 274 13.33 -4.20 -11.04
C THR A 274 12.86 -2.79 -11.39
N ALA A 275 11.61 -2.67 -11.89
CA ALA A 275 10.92 -1.41 -11.96
C ALA A 275 9.90 -1.32 -10.84
N HIS A 276 10.00 -0.29 -9.99
CA HIS A 276 9.03 -0.12 -8.91
C HIS A 276 8.88 1.33 -8.46
N ILE A 277 7.89 1.55 -7.62
CA ILE A 277 7.45 2.87 -7.15
C ILE A 277 8.26 3.40 -5.96
N TYR A 278 9.06 2.57 -5.29
CA TYR A 278 9.74 2.92 -4.04
C TYR A 278 11.01 2.11 -3.85
N SER A 279 11.95 2.72 -3.16
CA SER A 279 13.11 2.08 -2.53
C SER A 279 13.35 2.69 -1.15
N ALA A 280 13.71 1.88 -0.17
CA ALA A 280 14.16 2.40 1.12
C ALA A 280 15.45 3.24 1.01
N ALA A 281 16.18 3.14 -0.11
CA ALA A 281 17.34 3.96 -0.45
C ALA A 281 16.98 5.23 -1.25
N HIS A 282 15.69 5.53 -1.51
CA HIS A 282 15.31 6.74 -2.24
C HIS A 282 15.93 7.99 -1.60
N PRO A 283 16.61 8.87 -2.37
CA PRO A 283 17.56 9.85 -1.80
C PRO A 283 16.90 11.07 -1.14
N SER A 284 15.56 11.22 -1.20
CA SER A 284 14.86 12.37 -0.62
C SER A 284 14.98 12.43 0.90
N GLN A 285 14.97 13.65 1.48
CA GLN A 285 14.99 13.83 2.92
C GLN A 285 13.73 13.24 3.59
N ILE A 286 12.56 13.39 2.94
CA ILE A 286 11.30 12.83 3.41
C ILE A 286 11.41 11.31 3.57
N ASN A 287 12.02 10.62 2.60
CA ASN A 287 12.25 9.19 2.70
C ASN A 287 13.22 8.82 3.83
N LYS A 288 14.33 9.54 3.96
CA LYS A 288 15.31 9.29 5.03
C LYS A 288 14.65 9.38 6.41
N ASP A 289 13.82 10.40 6.61
CA ASP A 289 13.09 10.63 7.86
C ASP A 289 12.05 9.53 8.10
N PHE A 290 11.31 9.14 7.05
CA PHE A 290 10.34 8.04 7.10
C PHE A 290 11.01 6.71 7.46
N VAL A 291 12.09 6.34 6.77
CA VAL A 291 12.85 5.10 7.03
C VAL A 291 13.40 5.08 8.45
N ALA A 292 14.00 6.19 8.91
CA ALA A 292 14.54 6.29 10.27
C ALA A 292 13.45 6.14 11.34
N ALA A 293 12.31 6.82 11.16
CA ALA A 293 11.17 6.75 12.08
C ALA A 293 10.56 5.33 12.09
N TYR A 294 10.38 4.72 10.93
CA TYR A 294 9.83 3.37 10.80
C TYR A 294 10.76 2.31 11.45
N LYS A 295 12.06 2.37 11.15
CA LYS A 295 13.07 1.47 11.78
C LYS A 295 13.09 1.64 13.30
N LYS A 296 13.01 2.87 13.80
CA LYS A 296 12.95 3.14 15.25
C LYS A 296 11.70 2.56 15.91
N ALA A 297 10.55 2.64 15.25
CA ALA A 297 9.28 2.18 15.80
C ALA A 297 9.11 0.66 15.73
N TYR A 298 9.58 0.02 14.66
CA TYR A 298 9.23 -1.37 14.34
C TYR A 298 10.44 -2.30 14.17
N GLY A 299 11.67 -1.80 14.25
CA GLY A 299 12.90 -2.60 14.17
C GLY A 299 13.22 -3.17 12.78
N SER A 300 12.44 -2.81 11.75
CA SER A 300 12.61 -3.27 10.38
C SER A 300 12.59 -2.12 9.38
N ARG A 301 13.12 -2.37 8.18
CA ARG A 301 13.10 -1.43 7.06
C ARG A 301 11.67 -1.39 6.47
N PRO A 302 11.12 -0.21 6.11
CA PRO A 302 9.86 -0.16 5.40
C PRO A 302 10.03 -0.63 3.95
N GLY A 303 9.06 -1.34 3.42
CA GLY A 303 8.92 -1.66 2.00
C GLY A 303 7.87 -0.76 1.32
N PHE A 304 7.59 -1.06 0.05
CA PHE A 304 6.62 -0.28 -0.73
C PHE A 304 5.18 -0.39 -0.19
N MET A 305 4.84 -1.46 0.51
CA MET A 305 3.54 -1.58 1.17
C MET A 305 3.41 -0.61 2.35
N ALA A 306 4.49 -0.38 3.08
CA ALA A 306 4.51 0.60 4.16
C ALA A 306 4.27 2.02 3.62
N VAL A 307 4.98 2.44 2.57
CA VAL A 307 4.79 3.78 2.00
C VAL A 307 3.39 3.95 1.41
N SER A 308 2.82 2.90 0.82
CA SER A 308 1.45 2.94 0.28
C SER A 308 0.39 3.11 1.37
N GLY A 309 0.58 2.49 2.53
CA GLY A 309 -0.27 2.70 3.72
C GLY A 309 -0.12 4.10 4.31
N TYR A 310 1.11 4.61 4.39
CA TYR A 310 1.42 5.97 4.84
C TYR A 310 0.72 7.03 3.97
N ASP A 311 0.77 6.86 2.65
CA ASP A 311 0.10 7.73 1.69
C ASP A 311 -1.44 7.57 1.74
N GLY A 312 -1.93 6.38 2.01
CA GLY A 312 -3.36 6.12 2.11
C GLY A 312 -4.01 6.84 3.26
N ILE A 313 -3.40 6.83 4.45
CA ILE A 313 -3.92 7.59 5.59
C ILE A 313 -3.71 9.09 5.40
N HIS A 314 -2.61 9.52 4.76
CA HIS A 314 -2.41 10.91 4.36
C HIS A 314 -3.57 11.41 3.48
N LEU A 315 -3.91 10.67 2.43
CA LEU A 315 -5.03 11.01 1.53
C LEU A 315 -6.35 11.16 2.29
N ILE A 316 -6.66 10.26 3.23
CA ILE A 316 -7.86 10.34 4.07
C ILE A 316 -7.84 11.63 4.91
N TYR A 317 -6.72 11.95 5.55
CA TYR A 317 -6.58 13.14 6.38
C TYR A 317 -6.79 14.42 5.57
N GLU A 318 -6.16 14.52 4.40
CA GLU A 318 -6.29 15.69 3.54
C GLU A 318 -7.71 15.84 2.96
N ALA A 319 -8.37 14.73 2.60
CA ALA A 319 -9.76 14.76 2.17
C ALA A 319 -10.70 15.26 3.29
N LEU A 320 -10.48 14.81 4.52
CA LEU A 320 -11.24 15.26 5.67
C LEU A 320 -10.99 16.75 6.00
N LYS A 321 -9.76 17.24 5.85
CA LYS A 321 -9.45 18.67 5.98
C LYS A 321 -10.21 19.50 4.94
N LYS A 322 -10.18 19.07 3.67
CA LYS A 322 -10.89 19.74 2.56
C LYS A 322 -12.40 19.78 2.75
N THR A 323 -12.98 18.71 3.30
CA THR A 323 -14.44 18.65 3.56
C THR A 323 -14.86 19.28 4.89
N GLY A 324 -13.90 19.78 5.68
CA GLY A 324 -14.17 20.30 7.03
C GLY A 324 -14.70 19.23 7.98
N GLY A 325 -14.22 17.98 7.83
CA GLY A 325 -14.64 16.82 8.62
C GLY A 325 -16.00 16.25 8.24
N LYS A 326 -16.59 16.65 7.12
CA LYS A 326 -17.79 15.99 6.57
C LYS A 326 -17.38 14.66 5.96
N THR A 327 -18.26 13.66 6.14
CA THR A 327 -18.01 12.27 5.73
C THR A 327 -18.97 11.79 4.63
N ASP A 328 -19.56 12.71 3.89
CA ASP A 328 -20.32 12.38 2.69
C ASP A 328 -19.41 11.78 1.63
N GLY A 329 -19.73 10.59 1.13
CA GLY A 329 -18.85 9.85 0.24
C GLY A 329 -18.61 10.53 -1.10
N ASP A 330 -19.62 11.17 -1.69
CA ASP A 330 -19.48 11.90 -2.95
C ASP A 330 -18.51 13.09 -2.75
N ALA A 331 -18.67 13.84 -1.65
CA ALA A 331 -17.78 14.96 -1.31
C ALA A 331 -16.35 14.51 -1.03
N LEU A 332 -16.15 13.38 -0.36
CA LEU A 332 -14.83 12.81 -0.07
C LEU A 332 -14.12 12.38 -1.36
N ILE A 333 -14.81 11.69 -2.27
CA ILE A 333 -14.23 11.29 -3.56
C ILE A 333 -13.83 12.52 -4.38
N GLU A 334 -14.69 13.56 -4.47
CA GLU A 334 -14.33 14.79 -5.17
C GLU A 334 -13.14 15.52 -4.51
N ALA A 335 -13.02 15.49 -3.19
CA ALA A 335 -11.89 16.08 -2.48
C ALA A 335 -10.56 15.35 -2.79
N MET A 336 -10.59 14.04 -3.05
CA MET A 336 -9.41 13.22 -3.36
C MET A 336 -8.96 13.37 -4.81
N LYS A 337 -9.86 13.57 -5.76
CA LYS A 337 -9.52 13.71 -7.18
C LYS A 337 -8.55 14.85 -7.43
N GLY A 338 -7.49 14.56 -8.18
CA GLY A 338 -6.45 15.54 -8.53
C GLY A 338 -5.58 15.99 -7.36
N MET A 339 -5.70 15.38 -6.17
CA MET A 339 -4.83 15.68 -5.03
C MET A 339 -3.40 15.32 -5.36
N LYS A 340 -2.44 16.15 -4.92
CA LYS A 340 -1.00 15.98 -5.16
C LYS A 340 -0.25 16.23 -3.86
N TRP A 341 0.79 15.44 -3.62
CA TRP A 341 1.69 15.65 -2.49
C TRP A 341 3.06 15.02 -2.73
N GLU A 342 4.03 15.43 -1.90
CA GLU A 342 5.34 14.81 -1.86
C GLU A 342 5.32 13.67 -0.84
N SER A 343 5.62 12.47 -1.31
CA SER A 343 5.65 11.23 -0.53
C SER A 343 7.09 10.79 -0.26
N PRO A 344 7.37 9.90 0.71
CA PRO A 344 8.67 9.25 0.82
C PRO A 344 9.16 8.57 -0.48
N ARG A 345 8.26 8.25 -1.41
CA ARG A 345 8.59 7.68 -2.74
C ARG A 345 8.68 8.72 -3.87
N GLY A 346 8.69 10.01 -3.53
CA GLY A 346 8.68 11.11 -4.50
C GLY A 346 7.27 11.67 -4.76
N PRO A 347 7.10 12.52 -5.79
CA PRO A 347 5.84 13.19 -6.08
C PRO A 347 4.77 12.20 -6.55
N ILE A 348 3.57 12.30 -5.97
CA ILE A 348 2.43 11.49 -6.36
C ILE A 348 1.16 12.32 -6.50
N SER A 349 0.22 11.81 -7.27
CA SER A 349 -1.12 12.42 -7.40
C SER A 349 -2.19 11.38 -7.68
N ILE A 350 -3.44 11.74 -7.36
CA ILE A 350 -4.61 10.96 -7.74
C ILE A 350 -5.14 11.47 -9.07
N ASP A 351 -5.18 10.60 -10.06
CA ASP A 351 -5.74 10.94 -11.38
C ASP A 351 -7.23 11.31 -11.23
N PRO A 352 -7.66 12.50 -11.69
CA PRO A 352 -9.03 12.96 -11.48
C PRO A 352 -10.08 12.14 -12.24
N GLU A 353 -9.70 11.48 -13.32
CA GLU A 353 -10.61 10.69 -14.16
C GLU A 353 -10.72 9.25 -13.66
N THR A 354 -9.57 8.61 -13.45
CA THR A 354 -9.51 7.19 -13.11
C THR A 354 -9.49 6.93 -11.61
N ARG A 355 -9.18 7.94 -10.79
CA ARG A 355 -8.94 7.83 -9.33
C ARG A 355 -7.79 6.89 -8.97
N ASP A 356 -6.96 6.60 -9.95
CA ASP A 356 -5.74 5.83 -9.77
C ASP A 356 -4.55 6.71 -9.41
N ILE A 357 -3.50 6.09 -8.87
CA ILE A 357 -2.27 6.78 -8.54
C ILE A 357 -1.47 7.13 -9.79
N VAL A 358 -0.97 8.36 -9.87
CA VAL A 358 0.06 8.80 -10.81
C VAL A 358 1.32 9.05 -10.01
N GLN A 359 2.42 8.42 -10.38
CA GLN A 359 3.63 8.38 -9.57
C GLN A 359 4.88 8.12 -10.40
N ASN A 360 6.05 8.37 -9.83
CA ASN A 360 7.28 7.95 -10.46
C ASN A 360 7.45 6.43 -10.35
N VAL A 361 8.06 5.86 -11.39
CA VAL A 361 8.53 4.47 -11.39
C VAL A 361 10.04 4.50 -11.61
N TYR A 362 10.76 3.79 -10.76
CA TYR A 362 12.21 3.75 -10.74
C TYR A 362 12.72 2.42 -11.25
N ILE A 363 13.71 2.41 -12.15
CA ILE A 363 14.53 1.22 -12.38
C ILE A 363 15.54 1.15 -11.27
N ARG A 364 15.53 0.01 -10.56
CA ARG A 364 16.36 -0.23 -9.39
C ARG A 364 17.20 -1.48 -9.59
N LYS A 365 18.39 -1.48 -9.06
CA LYS A 365 19.26 -2.66 -9.01
C LYS A 365 19.60 -3.02 -7.58
N VAL A 366 19.57 -4.30 -7.25
CA VAL A 366 20.01 -4.76 -5.93
C VAL A 366 21.53 -4.64 -5.84
N GLU A 367 21.98 -3.81 -4.91
CA GLU A 367 23.40 -3.55 -4.62
C GLU A 367 23.66 -3.63 -3.12
N LYS A 368 24.91 -3.85 -2.76
CA LYS A 368 25.36 -3.84 -1.36
C LYS A 368 25.83 -2.42 -1.01
N VAL A 369 25.17 -1.80 -0.03
CA VAL A 369 25.52 -0.46 0.49
C VAL A 369 25.75 -0.61 1.98
N ASP A 370 26.94 -0.26 2.46
CA ASP A 370 27.34 -0.35 3.87
C ASP A 370 27.08 -1.74 4.50
N GLY A 371 27.26 -2.80 3.70
CA GLY A 371 27.10 -4.18 4.13
C GLY A 371 25.65 -4.73 4.06
N GLU A 372 24.66 -3.91 3.80
CA GLU A 372 23.25 -4.29 3.61
C GLU A 372 22.86 -4.26 2.12
N LEU A 373 21.88 -5.08 1.74
CA LEU A 373 21.29 -5.04 0.40
C LEU A 373 20.26 -3.94 0.29
N TYR A 374 20.33 -3.15 -0.79
CA TYR A 374 19.37 -2.11 -1.13
C TYR A 374 18.95 -2.19 -2.60
N ASN A 375 17.73 -1.78 -2.89
CA ASN A 375 17.26 -1.49 -4.24
C ASN A 375 17.75 -0.09 -4.63
N VAL A 376 18.91 0.03 -5.28
CA VAL A 376 19.48 1.31 -5.67
C VAL A 376 18.85 1.79 -6.97
N GLU A 377 18.21 2.96 -6.92
CA GLU A 377 17.57 3.60 -8.07
C GLU A 377 18.63 4.20 -9.00
N PHE A 378 18.51 3.98 -10.32
CA PHE A 378 19.45 4.53 -11.28
C PHE A 378 18.79 5.14 -12.54
N GLN A 379 17.46 4.98 -12.68
CA GLN A 379 16.68 5.63 -13.74
C GLN A 379 15.27 5.91 -13.24
N THR A 380 14.73 7.09 -13.55
CA THR A 380 13.38 7.52 -13.16
C THR A 380 12.49 7.70 -14.38
N PHE A 381 11.27 7.23 -14.28
CA PHE A 381 10.17 7.51 -15.19
C PHE A 381 9.13 8.31 -14.41
N GLU A 382 8.95 9.57 -14.80
CA GLU A 382 8.14 10.52 -14.04
C GLU A 382 6.65 10.42 -14.37
N ALA A 383 5.81 10.65 -13.38
CA ALA A 383 4.36 10.81 -13.50
C ALA A 383 3.68 9.70 -14.33
N VAL A 384 4.08 8.45 -14.09
CA VAL A 384 3.58 7.28 -14.80
C VAL A 384 2.13 7.04 -14.43
N LYS A 385 1.26 7.04 -15.43
CA LYS A 385 -0.14 6.61 -15.32
C LYS A 385 -0.27 5.11 -15.52
N ASP A 386 -1.38 4.55 -15.08
CA ASP A 386 -1.71 3.14 -15.32
C ASP A 386 -1.97 2.89 -16.81
N SER A 387 -1.07 2.15 -17.47
CA SER A 387 -1.18 1.76 -18.88
C SER A 387 -2.19 0.62 -19.12
N GLY A 388 -2.56 -0.11 -18.06
CA GLY A 388 -3.50 -1.24 -18.12
C GLY A 388 -4.97 -0.86 -18.06
N LYS A 389 -5.31 0.46 -18.04
CA LYS A 389 -6.70 0.91 -18.08
C LYS A 389 -7.38 0.55 -19.39
N THR A 390 -8.63 0.11 -19.29
CA THR A 390 -9.47 -0.11 -20.47
C THR A 390 -9.60 1.20 -21.23
N LYS A 391 -9.13 1.21 -22.46
CA LYS A 391 -9.34 2.37 -23.37
C LYS A 391 -10.84 2.50 -23.63
N LYS A 392 -11.44 3.59 -23.15
CA LYS A 392 -12.84 3.90 -23.41
C LYS A 392 -13.03 4.40 -24.83
#